data_9321c318b4a1f24bbd3215b8e3c92d00
#
_entry.id   9321c318b4a1f24bbd3215b8e3c92d00
#
_cell.length_a   1.000
_cell.length_b   1.000
_cell.length_c   1.000
_cell.angle_alpha   90.00
_cell.angle_beta   90.00
_cell.angle_gamma   90.00
#
_symmetry.space_group_name_H-M   'P 1'
#
loop_
_entity.id
_entity.type
_entity.pdbx_description
1 polymer ?
#
loop_
_entity_poly.entity_id
_entity_poly.type
_entity_poly.pdbx_seq_one_letter_code
_entity_poly.pdbx_strand_id
1 'polypeptide(L)'
;MKIATWNVNSINSRINHVISFLKKNKIEILLLQELKCINENFPKKELNNIGYNCYINGQKAWNGVAIISKLKLNIFNNKLPTYR
;
A
#
# COMPACT_ATOMS: atom_id res chain seq x y z
N MET A 1 -12.59 13.20 -1.37
CA MET A 1 -11.48 12.22 -1.47
C MET A 1 -11.70 11.09 -0.50
N LYS A 2 -11.57 9.88 -0.95
CA LYS A 2 -11.73 8.72 -0.07
C LYS A 2 -10.37 8.17 0.34
N ILE A 3 -10.15 8.12 1.64
CA ILE A 3 -8.93 7.58 2.23
C ILE A 3 -9.34 6.44 3.14
N ALA A 4 -8.63 5.33 3.05
CA ALA A 4 -8.91 4.16 3.89
C ALA A 4 -7.61 3.64 4.50
N THR A 5 -7.74 2.84 5.53
CA THR A 5 -6.61 2.19 6.15
C THR A 5 -6.98 0.73 6.39
N TRP A 6 -6.01 -0.16 6.22
CA TRP A 6 -6.28 -1.60 6.26
C TRP A 6 -5.04 -2.35 6.74
N ASN A 7 -5.19 -3.04 7.86
CA ASN A 7 -4.16 -3.97 8.29
C ASN A 7 -4.36 -5.25 7.50
N VAL A 8 -3.56 -5.42 6.43
CA VAL A 8 -3.82 -6.49 5.48
C VAL A 8 -3.34 -7.86 5.94
N ASN A 9 -2.46 -7.90 6.91
CA ASN A 9 -1.92 -9.18 7.38
C ASN A 9 -1.45 -10.04 6.18
N SER A 10 -0.48 -9.51 5.46
CA SER A 10 0.10 -10.08 4.23
C SER A 10 -0.56 -9.53 2.97
N ILE A 11 0.13 -8.59 2.34
CA ILE A 11 -0.39 -7.97 1.11
C ILE A 11 -0.49 -8.99 -0.02
N ASN A 12 0.48 -9.90 -0.13
CA ASN A 12 0.47 -10.84 -1.24
C ASN A 12 -0.67 -11.84 -1.14
N SER A 13 -1.07 -12.20 0.06
CA SER A 13 -2.21 -13.08 0.26
C SER A 13 -3.54 -12.38 -0.01
N ARG A 14 -3.56 -11.06 0.06
CA ARG A 14 -4.80 -10.29 -0.03
C ARG A 14 -4.87 -9.43 -1.28
N ILE A 15 -3.92 -9.56 -2.20
CA ILE A 15 -3.83 -8.60 -3.30
C ILE A 15 -5.12 -8.51 -4.11
N ASN A 16 -5.78 -9.62 -4.37
CA ASN A 16 -7.01 -9.59 -5.12
C ASN A 16 -8.12 -8.89 -4.36
N HIS A 17 -8.18 -9.08 -3.06
CA HIS A 17 -9.15 -8.39 -2.22
C HIS A 17 -8.86 -6.89 -2.18
N VAL A 18 -7.58 -6.52 -2.11
CA VAL A 18 -7.19 -5.11 -2.09
C VAL A 18 -7.59 -4.44 -3.39
N ILE A 19 -7.28 -5.06 -4.51
CA ILE A 19 -7.64 -4.50 -5.83
C ILE A 19 -9.15 -4.33 -5.95
N SER A 20 -9.90 -5.34 -5.56
CA SER A 20 -11.35 -5.29 -5.60
C SER A 20 -11.89 -4.15 -4.71
N PHE A 21 -11.33 -4.01 -3.52
CA PHE A 21 -11.74 -2.97 -2.59
C PHE A 21 -11.47 -1.58 -3.17
N LEU A 22 -10.28 -1.38 -3.76
CA LEU A 22 -9.91 -0.10 -4.33
C LEU A 22 -10.86 0.29 -5.46
N LYS A 23 -11.18 -0.66 -6.34
CA LYS A 23 -12.05 -0.38 -7.47
C LYS A 23 -13.50 -0.16 -7.05
N LYS A 24 -13.98 -1.02 -6.18
CA LYS A 24 -15.40 -0.99 -5.80
C LYS A 24 -15.75 0.26 -5.03
N ASN A 25 -14.84 0.73 -4.20
CA ASN A 25 -15.10 1.86 -3.33
C ASN A 25 -14.49 3.16 -3.84
N LYS A 26 -13.83 3.12 -4.98
CA LYS A 26 -13.19 4.29 -5.57
C LYS A 26 -12.26 4.98 -4.57
N ILE A 27 -11.43 4.18 -3.92
CA ILE A 27 -10.49 4.67 -2.94
C ILE A 27 -9.37 5.42 -3.65
N GLU A 28 -9.02 6.59 -3.16
CA GLU A 28 -7.92 7.36 -3.72
C GLU A 28 -6.61 7.13 -3.01
N ILE A 29 -6.66 6.97 -1.69
CA ILE A 29 -5.47 6.70 -0.90
C ILE A 29 -5.78 5.58 0.08
N LEU A 30 -4.94 4.55 0.08
CA LEU A 30 -5.08 3.42 0.99
C LEU A 30 -3.79 3.25 1.78
N LEU A 31 -3.92 3.25 3.09
CA LEU A 31 -2.78 3.01 3.98
C LEU A 31 -2.82 1.56 4.42
N LEU A 32 -1.75 0.84 4.14
CA LEU A 32 -1.66 -0.59 4.47
C LEU A 32 -0.65 -0.82 5.57
N GLN A 33 -0.98 -1.72 6.48
CA GLN A 33 -0.07 -2.14 7.55
C GLN A 33 0.10 -3.65 7.50
N GLU A 34 1.18 -4.13 8.11
CA GLU A 34 1.53 -5.54 8.20
C GLU A 34 1.60 -6.19 6.83
N LEU A 35 2.45 -5.64 5.98
CA LEU A 35 2.59 -6.13 4.61
C LEU A 35 3.12 -7.56 4.56
N LYS A 36 3.95 -7.95 5.50
CA LYS A 36 4.56 -9.28 5.61
C LYS A 36 5.29 -9.68 4.34
N CYS A 37 6.02 -8.73 3.77
CA CYS A 37 6.87 -8.97 2.62
C CYS A 37 7.98 -7.93 2.59
N ILE A 38 9.07 -8.25 1.92
CA ILE A 38 10.11 -7.26 1.67
C ILE A 38 9.70 -6.42 0.45
N ASN A 39 10.37 -5.30 0.25
CA ASN A 39 10.01 -4.37 -0.83
C ASN A 39 9.98 -5.05 -2.19
N GLU A 40 10.93 -5.91 -2.46
CA GLU A 40 11.02 -6.57 -3.76
C GLU A 40 9.82 -7.46 -4.06
N ASN A 41 9.18 -7.96 -3.02
CA ASN A 41 8.03 -8.86 -3.18
C ASN A 41 6.69 -8.15 -3.12
N PHE A 42 6.71 -6.85 -2.92
CA PHE A 42 5.47 -6.09 -2.89
C PHE A 42 4.84 -6.09 -4.29
N PRO A 43 3.52 -6.31 -4.42
CA PRO A 43 2.88 -6.42 -5.73
C PRO A 43 2.65 -5.05 -6.36
N LYS A 44 3.73 -4.33 -6.61
CA LYS A 44 3.69 -2.97 -7.13
C LYS A 44 3.12 -2.92 -8.54
N LYS A 45 3.48 -3.90 -9.36
CA LYS A 45 3.07 -3.92 -10.75
C LYS A 45 1.56 -4.02 -10.89
N GLU A 46 0.96 -4.90 -10.10
CA GLU A 46 -0.48 -5.09 -10.13
C GLU A 46 -1.22 -3.81 -9.75
N LEU A 47 -0.71 -3.10 -8.75
CA LEU A 47 -1.34 -1.86 -8.31
C LEU A 47 -1.08 -0.73 -9.30
N ASN A 48 0.12 -0.66 -9.87
CA ASN A 48 0.39 0.33 -10.90
C ASN A 48 -0.52 0.15 -12.10
N ASN A 49 -0.80 -1.10 -12.45
CA ASN A 49 -1.65 -1.39 -13.61
C ASN A 49 -3.07 -0.85 -13.47
N ILE A 50 -3.53 -0.65 -12.25
CA ILE A 50 -4.87 -0.08 -12.03
C ILE A 50 -4.80 1.39 -11.62
N GLY A 51 -3.67 2.03 -11.84
CA GLY A 51 -3.56 3.47 -11.69
C GLY A 51 -3.09 3.97 -10.34
N TYR A 52 -2.49 3.10 -9.53
CA TYR A 52 -2.04 3.51 -8.20
C TYR A 52 -0.52 3.59 -8.13
N ASN A 53 -0.04 4.61 -7.43
CA ASN A 53 1.36 4.74 -7.07
C ASN A 53 1.58 4.09 -5.73
N CYS A 54 2.72 3.44 -5.54
CA CYS A 54 3.01 2.70 -4.32
C CYS A 54 4.22 3.29 -3.63
N TYR A 55 4.07 3.61 -2.36
CA TYR A 55 5.14 4.13 -1.51
C TYR A 55 5.30 3.16 -0.36
N ILE A 56 6.42 2.42 -0.35
CA ILE A 56 6.58 1.29 0.54
C ILE A 56 7.74 1.54 1.48
N ASN A 57 7.52 1.32 2.76
CA ASN A 57 8.59 1.24 3.73
C ASN A 57 8.50 -0.14 4.35
N GLY A 58 9.07 -1.10 3.64
CA GLY A 58 9.04 -2.47 4.10
C GLY A 58 10.33 -2.76 4.76
N GLN A 59 10.52 -2.35 5.93
CA GLN A 59 11.58 -2.89 6.65
C GLN A 59 11.44 -4.35 6.65
N LYS A 60 12.41 -5.08 6.72
CA LYS A 60 12.36 -6.49 6.88
C LYS A 60 11.02 -6.98 7.28
N ALA A 61 10.11 -6.65 6.54
CA ALA A 61 9.07 -7.39 6.37
C ALA A 61 7.85 -7.48 7.13
N TRP A 62 7.80 -7.90 8.28
CA TRP A 62 6.53 -8.28 8.85
C TRP A 62 5.65 -7.07 9.17
N ASN A 63 6.25 -5.98 9.62
CA ASN A 63 5.52 -4.79 10.04
C ASN A 63 5.60 -3.67 9.02
N GLY A 64 5.89 -4.01 7.77
CA GLY A 64 6.01 -3.00 6.75
C GLY A 64 4.70 -2.26 6.51
N VAL A 65 4.81 -1.01 6.06
CA VAL A 65 3.66 -0.19 5.74
C VAL A 65 3.78 0.33 4.31
N ALA A 66 2.64 0.63 3.70
CA ALA A 66 2.60 1.18 2.37
C ALA A 66 1.49 2.19 2.23
N ILE A 67 1.72 3.16 1.35
CA ILE A 67 0.68 4.08 0.92
C ILE A 67 0.43 3.79 -0.55
N ILE A 68 -0.80 3.48 -0.87
CA ILE A 68 -1.24 3.23 -2.24
C ILE A 68 -2.11 4.40 -2.64
N SER A 69 -1.69 5.14 -3.68
CA SER A 69 -2.35 6.41 -3.97
C SER A 69 -2.54 6.63 -5.46
N LYS A 70 -3.71 7.12 -5.86
CA LYS A 70 -3.91 7.60 -7.23
C LYS A 70 -3.19 8.91 -7.44
N LEU A 71 -2.92 9.63 -6.36
CA LEU A 71 -2.20 10.89 -6.43
C LEU A 71 -0.72 10.63 -6.32
N LYS A 72 0.07 11.48 -6.99
CA LYS A 72 1.50 11.40 -6.84
C LYS A 72 1.88 12.17 -5.59
N LEU A 73 2.49 11.50 -4.63
CA LEU A 73 2.81 12.08 -3.34
C LEU A 73 4.28 12.45 -3.27
N ASN A 74 4.57 13.53 -2.54
CA ASN A 74 5.93 13.90 -2.18
C ASN A 74 6.24 13.30 -0.83
N ILE A 75 7.22 12.41 -0.77
CA ILE A 75 7.61 11.79 0.47
C ILE A 75 9.03 12.18 0.77
N PHE A 76 9.21 12.92 1.85
CA PHE A 76 10.53 13.38 2.25
C PHE A 76 11.28 12.24 2.89
N ASN A 77 12.59 12.21 2.66
CA ASN A 77 13.50 11.27 3.31
C ASN A 77 13.23 9.82 3.00
N ASN A 78 12.43 9.53 1.99
CA ASN A 78 12.08 8.17 1.62
C ASN A 78 11.58 7.34 2.80
N LYS A 79 10.99 7.99 3.77
CA LYS A 79 10.45 7.30 4.93
C LYS A 79 8.99 7.63 5.05
N LEU A 80 8.18 6.63 5.24
CA LEU A 80 6.79 6.84 5.56
C LEU A 80 6.67 7.25 7.02
N PRO A 81 5.62 7.99 7.37
CA PRO A 81 5.41 8.36 8.77
C PRO A 81 5.36 7.11 9.63
N THR A 82 6.07 7.14 10.73
CA THR A 82 5.98 6.05 11.66
C THR A 82 4.90 6.37 12.65
N TYR A 83 4.14 5.36 12.96
CA TYR A 83 3.07 5.49 13.89
C TYR A 83 3.56 5.04 15.26
N ARG A 84 3.29 5.81 16.24
CA ARG A 84 3.75 5.44 17.57
C ARG A 84 2.61 5.16 18.50
#